data_9c520dc19edf57fff5fffff8ad4b66af
#
_entry.id   9c520dc19edf57fff5fffff8ad4b66af
#
_cell.length_a   1.000
_cell.length_b   1.000
_cell.length_c   1.000
_cell.angle_alpha   90.00
_cell.angle_beta   90.00
_cell.angle_gamma   90.00
#
_symmetry.space_group_name_H-M   'P 1'
#
loop_
_entity.id
_entity.type
_entity.pdbx_description
1 polymer ?
#
loop_
_entity_poly.entity_id
_entity_poly.type
_entity_poly.pdbx_seq_one_letter_code
_entity_poly.pdbx_strand_id
1 'polypeptide(L)'
;LSWPGVAAIDPGNVLFLLLPTATAAKAWMLLRVLTGAAGFAVFLRLSGVPALSAALGALAWGASGITASSASFLSTASAFAALPWFAAALLNVRASRSARSVALLALATALLVSASLPEPLLAAAVVALVLLAGRGSGAPFRERAGTAVLWGAAGLLGAFVAAPSIGSLLVTGGANIRSVRGALL
;
A
#
# COMPACT_ATOMS: atom_id res chain seq x y z
N LEU A 1 23.90 9.24 -3.26
CA LEU A 1 22.96 8.72 -4.26
C LEU A 1 21.57 8.62 -3.60
N SER A 2 20.84 9.75 -3.55
CA SER A 2 19.44 9.75 -3.18
C SER A 2 18.67 9.18 -4.38
N TRP A 3 18.19 7.96 -4.28
CA TRP A 3 17.25 7.39 -5.24
C TRP A 3 15.90 8.10 -5.03
N PRO A 4 15.43 8.92 -5.97
CA PRO A 4 14.10 9.50 -5.89
C PRO A 4 13.10 8.36 -6.05
N GLY A 5 12.38 8.03 -5.01
CA GLY A 5 11.35 6.99 -5.03
C GLY A 5 11.46 5.92 -3.95
N VAL A 6 12.50 5.92 -3.13
CA VAL A 6 12.50 5.08 -1.92
C VAL A 6 11.81 5.89 -0.83
N ALA A 7 10.65 5.41 -0.39
CA ALA A 7 9.89 6.06 0.66
C ALA A 7 10.78 6.29 1.89
N ALA A 8 10.94 7.52 2.32
CA ALA A 8 11.75 7.86 3.49
C ALA A 8 11.29 7.10 4.76
N ILE A 9 10.04 6.66 4.79
CA ILE A 9 9.38 5.95 5.90
C ILE A 9 9.35 4.42 5.68
N ASP A 10 10.00 3.90 4.62
CA ASP A 10 10.00 2.46 4.37
C ASP A 10 10.93 1.74 5.38
N PRO A 11 10.37 0.90 6.29
CA PRO A 11 11.19 0.20 7.28
C PRO A 11 12.21 -0.76 6.64
N GLY A 12 11.98 -1.18 5.39
CA GLY A 12 12.93 -2.02 4.66
C GLY A 12 14.23 -1.29 4.30
N ASN A 13 14.26 0.06 4.36
CA ASN A 13 15.47 0.83 4.11
C ASN A 13 16.58 0.54 5.12
N VAL A 14 16.25 0.06 6.32
CA VAL A 14 17.23 -0.38 7.32
C VAL A 14 18.16 -1.46 6.76
N LEU A 15 17.68 -2.31 5.84
CA LEU A 15 18.51 -3.34 5.22
C LEU A 15 19.69 -2.75 4.44
N PHE A 16 19.50 -1.58 3.81
CA PHE A 16 20.58 -0.90 3.06
C PHE A 16 21.62 -0.24 3.96
N LEU A 17 21.31 -0.06 5.26
CA LEU A 17 22.28 0.41 6.24
C LEU A 17 23.11 -0.74 6.82
N LEU A 18 22.55 -1.96 6.84
CA LEU A 18 23.14 -3.11 7.50
C LEU A 18 23.84 -4.09 6.56
N LEU A 19 23.48 -4.10 5.28
CA LEU A 19 23.93 -5.08 4.30
C LEU A 19 24.56 -4.42 3.07
N PRO A 20 25.48 -5.11 2.38
CA PRO A 20 25.94 -4.68 1.05
C PRO A 20 24.76 -4.48 0.09
N THR A 21 24.79 -3.45 -0.73
CA THR A 21 23.67 -2.99 -1.56
C THR A 21 22.98 -4.10 -2.35
N ALA A 22 23.75 -5.00 -2.97
CA ALA A 22 23.19 -6.10 -3.76
C ALA A 22 22.43 -7.11 -2.90
N THR A 23 22.94 -7.41 -1.69
CA THR A 23 22.29 -8.32 -0.73
C THR A 23 21.07 -7.65 -0.10
N ALA A 24 21.19 -6.37 0.25
CA ALA A 24 20.08 -5.57 0.78
C ALA A 24 18.91 -5.52 -0.20
N ALA A 25 19.18 -5.30 -1.50
CA ALA A 25 18.14 -5.27 -2.53
C ALA A 25 17.41 -6.61 -2.66
N LYS A 26 18.12 -7.73 -2.67
CA LYS A 26 17.52 -9.07 -2.70
C LYS A 26 16.69 -9.35 -1.47
N ALA A 27 17.22 -9.07 -0.27
CA ALA A 27 16.52 -9.25 1.00
C ALA A 27 15.27 -8.37 1.08
N TRP A 28 15.38 -7.12 0.63
CA TRP A 28 14.29 -6.17 0.59
C TRP A 28 13.17 -6.66 -0.34
N MET A 29 13.51 -7.15 -1.53
CA MET A 29 12.54 -7.74 -2.47
C MET A 29 11.82 -8.94 -1.89
N LEU A 30 12.57 -9.89 -1.31
CA LEU A 30 11.99 -11.05 -0.66
C LEU A 30 11.02 -10.63 0.46
N LEU A 31 11.44 -9.66 1.28
CA LEU A 31 10.59 -9.13 2.34
C LEU A 31 9.27 -8.54 1.79
N ARG A 32 9.31 -7.84 0.65
CA ARG A 32 8.10 -7.27 0.02
C ARG A 32 7.17 -8.36 -0.51
N VAL A 33 7.71 -9.37 -1.18
CA VAL A 33 6.91 -10.52 -1.64
C VAL A 33 6.23 -11.23 -0.47
N LEU A 34 6.98 -11.53 0.59
CA LEU A 34 6.45 -12.19 1.79
C LEU A 34 5.41 -11.31 2.51
N THR A 35 5.69 -10.02 2.64
CA THR A 35 4.76 -9.07 3.28
C THR A 35 3.47 -8.97 2.47
N GLY A 36 3.54 -8.84 1.15
CA GLY A 36 2.36 -8.80 0.29
C GLY A 36 1.55 -10.09 0.34
N ALA A 37 2.22 -11.25 0.27
CA ALA A 37 1.57 -12.55 0.38
C ALA A 37 0.87 -12.74 1.74
N ALA A 38 1.53 -12.35 2.84
CA ALA A 38 0.95 -12.39 4.19
C ALA A 38 -0.29 -11.48 4.30
N GLY A 39 -0.20 -10.26 3.76
CA GLY A 39 -1.34 -9.33 3.70
C GLY A 39 -2.51 -9.90 2.91
N PHE A 40 -2.23 -10.57 1.79
CA PHE A 40 -3.27 -11.20 0.98
C PHE A 40 -3.92 -12.39 1.69
N ALA A 41 -3.14 -13.21 2.41
CA ALA A 41 -3.69 -14.27 3.27
C ALA A 41 -4.64 -13.70 4.33
N VAL A 42 -4.22 -12.62 5.03
CA VAL A 42 -5.06 -11.95 6.03
C VAL A 42 -6.34 -11.40 5.41
N PHE A 43 -6.24 -10.72 4.25
CA PHE A 43 -7.40 -10.22 3.52
C PHE A 43 -8.39 -11.34 3.18
N LEU A 44 -7.92 -12.47 2.64
CA LEU A 44 -8.74 -13.63 2.30
C LEU A 44 -9.39 -14.24 3.55
N ARG A 45 -8.64 -14.35 4.66
CA ARG A 45 -9.18 -14.85 5.93
C ARG A 45 -10.29 -13.95 6.47
N LEU A 46 -10.11 -12.64 6.45
CA LEU A 46 -11.12 -11.66 6.84
C LEU A 46 -12.34 -11.66 5.90
N SER A 47 -12.15 -12.08 4.66
CA SER A 47 -13.23 -12.29 3.68
C SER A 47 -14.01 -13.60 3.89
N GLY A 48 -13.62 -14.44 4.86
CA GLY A 48 -14.27 -15.72 5.16
C GLY A 48 -13.73 -16.91 4.39
N VAL A 49 -12.61 -16.76 3.65
CA VAL A 49 -11.99 -17.85 2.90
C VAL A 49 -11.30 -18.84 3.86
N PRO A 50 -11.44 -20.17 3.68
CA PRO A 50 -10.76 -21.18 4.49
C PRO A 50 -9.24 -21.02 4.49
N ALA A 51 -8.58 -21.48 5.57
CA ALA A 51 -7.14 -21.25 5.79
C ALA A 51 -6.27 -21.78 4.65
N LEU A 52 -6.55 -23.00 4.16
CA LEU A 52 -5.79 -23.62 3.07
C LEU A 52 -5.93 -22.81 1.77
N SER A 53 -7.16 -22.44 1.40
CA SER A 53 -7.41 -21.63 0.20
C SER A 53 -6.79 -20.24 0.33
N ALA A 54 -6.79 -19.64 1.52
CA ALA A 54 -6.13 -18.36 1.78
C ALA A 54 -4.60 -18.48 1.63
N ALA A 55 -4.00 -19.58 2.10
CA ALA A 55 -2.57 -19.83 1.91
C ALA A 55 -2.20 -20.02 0.43
N LEU A 56 -2.99 -20.79 -0.32
CA LEU A 56 -2.79 -20.95 -1.76
C LEU A 56 -2.96 -19.63 -2.52
N GLY A 57 -3.96 -18.83 -2.16
CA GLY A 57 -4.14 -17.48 -2.71
C GLY A 57 -2.95 -16.57 -2.42
N ALA A 58 -2.40 -16.63 -1.21
CA ALA A 58 -1.21 -15.87 -0.82
C ALA A 58 0.03 -16.27 -1.64
N LEU A 59 0.23 -17.57 -1.86
CA LEU A 59 1.30 -18.07 -2.74
C LEU A 59 1.10 -17.60 -4.19
N ALA A 60 -0.13 -17.69 -4.71
CA ALA A 60 -0.46 -17.20 -6.05
C ALA A 60 -0.21 -15.68 -6.18
N TRP A 61 -0.53 -14.88 -5.17
CA TRP A 61 -0.23 -13.45 -5.13
C TRP A 61 1.29 -13.21 -5.17
N GLY A 62 2.05 -13.87 -4.29
CA GLY A 62 3.51 -13.74 -4.23
C GLY A 62 4.23 -14.18 -5.51
N ALA A 63 3.72 -15.21 -6.19
CA ALA A 63 4.26 -15.71 -7.45
C ALA A 63 3.66 -15.02 -8.69
N SER A 64 2.76 -14.05 -8.53
CA SER A 64 2.07 -13.41 -9.66
C SER A 64 3.03 -12.61 -10.54
N GLY A 65 2.70 -12.51 -11.83
CA GLY A 65 3.45 -11.69 -12.78
C GLY A 65 3.50 -10.21 -12.38
N ILE A 66 2.47 -9.70 -11.67
CA ILE A 66 2.45 -8.34 -11.13
C ILE A 66 3.55 -8.18 -10.08
N THR A 67 3.66 -9.13 -9.14
CA THR A 67 4.73 -9.10 -8.12
C THR A 67 6.11 -9.23 -8.77
N ALA A 68 6.26 -10.10 -9.76
CA ALA A 68 7.52 -10.28 -10.48
C ALA A 68 7.90 -9.05 -11.31
N SER A 69 6.94 -8.42 -12.02
CA SER A 69 7.21 -7.21 -12.81
C SER A 69 7.47 -5.99 -11.95
N SER A 70 6.76 -5.86 -10.82
CA SER A 70 6.98 -4.76 -9.86
C SER A 70 8.35 -4.82 -9.19
N ALA A 71 8.98 -6.00 -9.19
CA ALA A 71 10.33 -6.20 -8.67
C ALA A 71 11.39 -5.33 -9.38
N SER A 72 11.14 -4.92 -10.61
CA SER A 72 12.04 -4.01 -11.36
C SER A 72 12.05 -2.58 -10.80
N PHE A 73 11.02 -2.20 -10.01
CA PHE A 73 10.87 -0.87 -9.44
C PHE A 73 10.59 -0.96 -7.93
N LEU A 74 11.57 -0.53 -7.12
CA LEU A 74 11.50 -0.62 -5.66
C LEU A 74 10.25 0.04 -5.07
N SER A 75 9.86 1.21 -5.57
CA SER A 75 8.67 1.93 -5.12
C SER A 75 7.38 1.16 -5.42
N THR A 76 7.27 0.61 -6.64
CA THR A 76 6.10 -0.16 -7.08
C THR A 76 5.96 -1.46 -6.27
N ALA A 77 7.07 -2.15 -5.98
CA ALA A 77 7.06 -3.34 -5.13
C ALA A 77 6.54 -3.06 -3.71
N SER A 78 6.93 -1.92 -3.11
CA SER A 78 6.39 -1.49 -1.80
C SER A 78 4.89 -1.26 -1.86
N ALA A 79 4.39 -0.61 -2.91
CA ALA A 79 2.98 -0.34 -3.09
C ALA A 79 2.16 -1.63 -3.24
N PHE A 80 2.62 -2.57 -4.06
CA PHE A 80 1.94 -3.86 -4.23
C PHE A 80 2.01 -4.72 -2.96
N ALA A 81 3.06 -4.61 -2.15
CA ALA A 81 3.12 -5.27 -0.85
C ALA A 81 2.13 -4.65 0.16
N ALA A 82 1.90 -3.35 0.11
CA ALA A 82 1.00 -2.63 1.00
C ALA A 82 -0.49 -2.80 0.63
N LEU A 83 -0.82 -2.97 -0.65
CA LEU A 83 -2.19 -3.03 -1.15
C LEU A 83 -3.06 -4.11 -0.47
N PRO A 84 -2.62 -5.36 -0.28
CA PRO A 84 -3.41 -6.37 0.42
C PRO A 84 -3.67 -6.02 1.89
N TRP A 85 -2.72 -5.38 2.57
CA TRP A 85 -2.89 -4.90 3.94
C TRP A 85 -3.91 -3.77 4.01
N PHE A 86 -3.89 -2.87 3.05
CA PHE A 86 -4.91 -1.84 2.92
C PHE A 86 -6.31 -2.46 2.76
N ALA A 87 -6.48 -3.44 1.86
CA ALA A 87 -7.74 -4.15 1.66
C ALA A 87 -8.20 -4.88 2.95
N ALA A 88 -7.28 -5.54 3.65
CA ALA A 88 -7.56 -6.19 4.94
C ALA A 88 -7.98 -5.18 6.01
N ALA A 89 -7.31 -4.02 6.07
CA ALA A 89 -7.64 -2.95 7.01
C ALA A 89 -9.02 -2.34 6.75
N LEU A 90 -9.43 -2.16 5.48
CA LEU A 90 -10.78 -1.73 5.11
C LEU A 90 -11.84 -2.70 5.66
N LEU A 91 -11.64 -4.01 5.50
CA LEU A 91 -12.54 -5.02 6.03
C LEU A 91 -12.58 -4.99 7.56
N ASN A 92 -11.43 -4.81 8.21
CA ASN A 92 -11.32 -4.76 9.66
C ASN A 92 -12.05 -3.54 10.25
N VAL A 93 -11.90 -2.35 9.67
CA VAL A 93 -12.65 -1.14 10.08
C VAL A 93 -14.15 -1.37 9.95
N ARG A 94 -14.58 -2.02 8.88
CA ARG A 94 -15.98 -2.35 8.67
C ARG A 94 -16.53 -3.29 9.73
N ALA A 95 -15.73 -4.28 10.17
CA ALA A 95 -16.16 -5.28 11.15
C ALA A 95 -16.15 -4.75 12.58
N SER A 96 -15.11 -4.01 12.99
CA SER A 96 -14.91 -3.67 14.40
C SER A 96 -15.15 -2.19 14.74
N ARG A 97 -15.03 -1.28 13.77
CA ARG A 97 -15.18 0.19 13.95
C ARG A 97 -14.38 0.74 15.14
N SER A 98 -13.32 0.07 15.56
CA SER A 98 -12.50 0.44 16.71
C SER A 98 -11.42 1.47 16.32
N ALA A 99 -10.94 2.25 17.29
CA ALA A 99 -9.83 3.17 17.07
C ALA A 99 -8.58 2.44 16.54
N ARG A 100 -8.34 1.20 17.01
CA ARG A 100 -7.25 0.36 16.52
C ARG A 100 -7.39 0.01 15.04
N SER A 101 -8.59 -0.34 14.59
CA SER A 101 -8.82 -0.66 13.18
C SER A 101 -8.66 0.57 12.28
N VAL A 102 -9.11 1.74 12.73
CA VAL A 102 -8.90 3.02 12.04
C VAL A 102 -7.41 3.36 11.96
N ALA A 103 -6.66 3.20 13.05
CA ALA A 103 -5.21 3.43 13.07
C ALA A 103 -4.46 2.48 12.11
N LEU A 104 -4.83 1.20 12.06
CA LEU A 104 -4.25 0.24 11.10
C LEU A 104 -4.55 0.63 9.66
N LEU A 105 -5.75 1.11 9.37
CA LEU A 105 -6.08 1.60 8.02
C LEU A 105 -5.29 2.86 7.67
N ALA A 106 -5.14 3.80 8.61
CA ALA A 106 -4.32 5.00 8.41
C ALA A 106 -2.86 4.63 8.13
N LEU A 107 -2.29 3.69 8.89
CA LEU A 107 -0.94 3.19 8.66
C LEU A 107 -0.79 2.52 7.29
N ALA A 108 -1.72 1.63 6.92
CA ALA A 108 -1.70 0.98 5.61
C ALA A 108 -1.81 1.99 4.46
N THR A 109 -2.64 3.03 4.63
CA THR A 109 -2.76 4.14 3.66
C THR A 109 -1.46 4.94 3.59
N ALA A 110 -0.83 5.26 4.73
CA ALA A 110 0.43 5.98 4.75
C ALA A 110 1.53 5.21 4.00
N LEU A 111 1.65 3.91 4.22
CA LEU A 111 2.61 3.05 3.52
C LEU A 111 2.32 3.01 2.00
N LEU A 112 1.05 2.90 1.62
CA LEU A 112 0.65 2.87 0.22
C LEU A 112 0.96 4.19 -0.49
N VAL A 113 0.61 5.33 0.13
CA VAL A 113 0.84 6.67 -0.41
C VAL A 113 2.34 6.99 -0.48
N SER A 114 3.12 6.55 0.52
CA SER A 114 4.58 6.76 0.55
C SER A 114 5.34 5.96 -0.50
N ALA A 115 4.77 4.87 -0.99
CA ALA A 115 5.47 3.93 -1.85
C ALA A 115 5.54 4.41 -3.30
N SER A 116 4.44 4.91 -3.87
CA SER A 116 4.37 5.31 -5.28
C SER A 116 3.04 6.01 -5.58
N LEU A 117 3.01 6.83 -6.62
CA LEU A 117 1.83 7.50 -7.17
C LEU A 117 1.90 7.40 -8.70
N PRO A 118 0.77 7.36 -9.42
CA PRO A 118 -0.65 7.34 -9.03
C PRO A 118 -1.30 5.94 -9.01
N GLU A 119 -0.64 4.91 -9.59
CA GLU A 119 -1.28 3.61 -9.87
C GLU A 119 -1.77 2.88 -8.60
N PRO A 120 -1.01 2.79 -7.49
CA PRO A 120 -1.50 2.12 -6.29
C PRO A 120 -2.67 2.83 -5.63
N LEU A 121 -2.77 4.15 -5.75
CA LEU A 121 -3.93 4.90 -5.25
C LEU A 121 -5.18 4.59 -6.07
N LEU A 122 -5.06 4.46 -7.38
CA LEU A 122 -6.16 4.03 -8.24
C LEU A 122 -6.60 2.61 -7.87
N ALA A 123 -5.66 1.68 -7.72
CA ALA A 123 -5.95 0.32 -7.28
C ALA A 123 -6.63 0.29 -5.90
N ALA A 124 -6.15 1.08 -4.95
CA ALA A 124 -6.76 1.22 -3.64
C ALA A 124 -8.19 1.78 -3.70
N ALA A 125 -8.44 2.79 -4.54
CA ALA A 125 -9.77 3.34 -4.76
C ALA A 125 -10.71 2.30 -5.36
N VAL A 126 -10.27 1.54 -6.35
CA VAL A 126 -11.06 0.44 -6.94
C VAL A 126 -11.39 -0.61 -5.90
N VAL A 127 -10.41 -1.05 -5.11
CA VAL A 127 -10.63 -2.02 -4.02
C VAL A 127 -11.65 -1.48 -3.01
N ALA A 128 -11.52 -0.22 -2.59
CA ALA A 128 -12.46 0.41 -1.67
C ALA A 128 -13.89 0.46 -2.27
N LEU A 129 -14.03 0.85 -3.53
CA LEU A 129 -15.32 0.88 -4.23
C LEU A 129 -15.94 -0.51 -4.34
N VAL A 130 -15.17 -1.53 -4.73
CA VAL A 130 -15.64 -2.92 -4.81
C VAL A 130 -16.09 -3.43 -3.44
N LEU A 131 -15.34 -3.15 -2.38
CA LEU A 131 -15.71 -3.55 -1.03
C LEU A 131 -16.94 -2.78 -0.48
N LEU A 132 -17.15 -1.53 -0.91
CA LEU A 132 -18.37 -0.78 -0.59
C LEU A 132 -19.59 -1.30 -1.36
N ALA A 133 -19.42 -1.61 -2.65
CA ALA A 133 -20.49 -2.10 -3.52
C ALA A 133 -20.84 -3.57 -3.25
N GLY A 134 -19.83 -4.41 -3.04
CA GLY A 134 -19.93 -5.88 -3.08
C GLY A 134 -20.61 -6.55 -1.89
N ARG A 135 -21.10 -5.81 -0.90
CA ARG A 135 -21.88 -6.40 0.19
C ARG A 135 -23.33 -5.97 0.14
N GLY A 136 -24.10 -6.90 -0.42
CA GLY A 136 -25.52 -7.10 -0.20
C GLY A 136 -26.39 -5.84 -0.30
N SER A 137 -27.26 -5.86 -1.26
CA SER A 137 -28.36 -4.90 -1.44
C SER A 137 -29.20 -4.60 -0.18
N GLY A 138 -28.93 -5.27 0.96
CA GLY A 138 -29.67 -5.15 2.19
C GLY A 138 -29.09 -4.25 3.29
N ALA A 139 -27.82 -3.81 3.20
CA ALA A 139 -27.29 -2.92 4.23
C ALA A 139 -27.86 -1.50 4.07
N PRO A 140 -28.41 -0.88 5.15
CA PRO A 140 -29.00 0.45 5.07
C PRO A 140 -27.96 1.47 4.64
N PHE A 141 -28.39 2.46 3.84
CA PHE A 141 -27.53 3.53 3.31
C PHE A 141 -26.71 4.24 4.41
N ARG A 142 -27.32 4.45 5.58
CA ARG A 142 -26.68 5.08 6.73
C ARG A 142 -25.44 4.30 7.23
N GLU A 143 -25.48 2.97 7.17
CA GLU A 143 -24.35 2.13 7.58
C GLU A 143 -23.21 2.20 6.57
N ARG A 144 -23.52 2.23 5.28
CA ARG A 144 -22.53 2.40 4.22
C ARG A 144 -21.87 3.77 4.29
N ALA A 145 -22.67 4.82 4.48
CA ALA A 145 -22.17 6.18 4.64
C ALA A 145 -21.24 6.31 5.86
N GLY A 146 -21.62 5.75 7.01
CA GLY A 146 -20.76 5.73 8.21
C GLY A 146 -19.43 5.01 7.98
N THR A 147 -19.44 3.89 7.26
CA THR A 147 -18.20 3.17 6.91
C THR A 147 -17.33 3.99 5.94
N ALA A 148 -17.93 4.61 4.94
CA ALA A 148 -17.21 5.46 3.99
C ALA A 148 -16.56 6.67 4.68
N VAL A 149 -17.24 7.30 5.64
CA VAL A 149 -16.70 8.39 6.45
C VAL A 149 -15.48 7.93 7.26
N LEU A 150 -15.57 6.77 7.94
CA LEU A 150 -14.43 6.22 8.69
C LEU A 150 -13.25 5.89 7.78
N TRP A 151 -13.49 5.35 6.60
CA TRP A 151 -12.45 5.07 5.61
C TRP A 151 -11.82 6.37 5.10
N GLY A 152 -12.63 7.39 4.81
CA GLY A 152 -12.15 8.71 4.40
C GLY A 152 -11.30 9.37 5.47
N ALA A 153 -11.73 9.37 6.72
CA ALA A 153 -10.98 9.92 7.83
C ALA A 153 -9.63 9.20 8.05
N ALA A 154 -9.64 7.85 7.99
CA ALA A 154 -8.41 7.07 8.10
C ALA A 154 -7.48 7.34 6.90
N GLY A 155 -8.03 7.48 5.69
CA GLY A 155 -7.29 7.83 4.48
C GLY A 155 -6.61 9.19 4.60
N LEU A 156 -7.32 10.21 5.07
CA LEU A 156 -6.76 11.55 5.32
C LEU A 156 -5.67 11.54 6.38
N LEU A 157 -5.87 10.81 7.49
CA LEU A 157 -4.83 10.63 8.51
C LEU A 157 -3.58 9.95 7.92
N GLY A 158 -3.75 8.89 7.12
CA GLY A 158 -2.65 8.21 6.46
C GLY A 158 -1.91 9.11 5.47
N ALA A 159 -2.62 9.89 4.68
CA ALA A 159 -2.04 10.87 3.77
C ALA A 159 -1.27 11.96 4.52
N PHE A 160 -1.78 12.43 5.66
CA PHE A 160 -1.09 13.39 6.53
C PHE A 160 0.21 12.82 7.09
N VAL A 161 0.21 11.58 7.56
CA VAL A 161 1.42 10.88 8.01
C VAL A 161 2.43 10.72 6.88
N ALA A 162 1.97 10.51 5.64
CA ALA A 162 2.82 10.39 4.45
C ALA A 162 3.26 11.76 3.88
N ALA A 163 2.74 12.89 4.38
CA ALA A 163 3.00 14.22 3.83
C ALA A 163 4.49 14.59 3.67
N PRO A 164 5.41 14.22 4.60
CA PRO A 164 6.84 14.48 4.41
C PRO A 164 7.41 13.77 3.17
N SER A 165 6.94 12.55 2.88
CA SER A 165 7.36 11.80 1.68
C SER A 165 6.82 12.43 0.40
N ILE A 166 5.58 12.92 0.41
CA ILE A 166 4.96 13.62 -0.72
C ILE A 166 5.70 14.95 -0.97
N GLY A 167 5.99 15.71 0.09
CA GLY A 167 6.72 16.97 0.01
C GLY A 167 8.10 16.80 -0.63
N SER A 168 8.85 15.77 -0.25
CA SER A 168 10.15 15.46 -0.84
C SER A 168 10.05 15.13 -2.33
N LEU A 169 9.03 14.38 -2.75
CA LEU A 169 8.76 14.06 -4.16
C LEU A 169 8.45 15.30 -4.99
N LEU A 170 7.64 16.23 -4.46
CA LEU A 170 7.29 17.47 -5.15
C LEU A 170 8.50 18.39 -5.32
N VAL A 171 9.34 18.51 -4.31
CA VAL A 171 10.57 19.32 -4.37
C VAL A 171 11.56 18.74 -5.38
N THR A 172 11.78 17.42 -5.33
CA THR A 172 12.72 16.73 -6.22
C THR A 172 12.21 16.71 -7.67
N GLY A 173 10.90 16.47 -7.86
CA GLY A 173 10.26 16.51 -9.18
C GLY A 173 10.33 17.91 -9.81
N GLY A 174 10.07 18.96 -9.03
CA GLY A 174 10.18 20.35 -9.49
C GLY A 174 11.61 20.77 -9.86
N ALA A 175 12.62 20.26 -9.16
CA ALA A 175 14.02 20.49 -9.48
C ALA A 175 14.42 19.81 -10.81
N ASN A 176 13.98 18.58 -11.04
CA ASN A 176 14.24 17.86 -12.30
C ASN A 176 13.60 18.54 -13.52
N ILE A 177 12.38 19.03 -13.41
CA ILE A 177 11.70 19.75 -14.50
C ILE A 177 12.45 21.03 -14.85
N ARG A 178 12.97 21.75 -13.85
CA ARG A 178 13.77 22.97 -14.08
C ARG A 178 15.12 22.69 -14.74
N SER A 179 15.78 21.59 -14.37
CA SER A 179 17.06 21.20 -14.96
C SER A 179 16.93 20.80 -16.44
N VAL A 180 15.87 20.07 -16.78
CA VAL A 180 15.58 19.69 -18.16
C VAL A 180 15.23 20.93 -19.02
N ARG A 181 14.47 21.87 -18.46
CA ARG A 181 14.12 23.12 -19.18
C ARG A 181 15.34 24.03 -19.39
N GLY A 182 16.27 24.08 -18.43
CA GLY A 182 17.53 24.83 -18.57
C GLY A 182 18.55 24.20 -19.54
N ALA A 183 18.44 22.90 -19.83
CA ALA A 183 19.28 22.21 -20.78
C ALA A 183 18.78 22.31 -22.25
N LEU A 184 17.55 22.76 -22.44
CA LEU A 184 16.91 22.91 -23.75
C LEU A 184 16.92 24.38 -24.26
N LEU A 185 17.43 25.34 -23.46
CA LEU A 185 17.64 26.74 -23.82
C LEU A 185 19.13 27.04 -23.95
#